data_c913959d67a452c2781df4433a3d5456
#
_entry.id   c913959d67a452c2781df4433a3d5456
#
_cell.length_a   1.000
_cell.length_b   1.000
_cell.length_c   1.000
_cell.angle_alpha   90.00
_cell.angle_beta   90.00
_cell.angle_gamma   90.00
#
_symmetry.space_group_name_H-M   'P 1'
#
loop_
_entity.id
_entity.type
_entity.pdbx_description
1 polymer ?
#
loop_
_entity_poly.entity_id
_entity_poly.type
_entity_poly.pdbx_seq_one_letter_code
_entity_poly.pdbx_strand_id
1 'polypeptide(L)'
;MKQPACAFVLAILLGIPSLALSQTWPQRTIRMVVSFPPGGSTDFTARILAQYMPAGLGQTIVVDNRGGAAGNIGTDIAAKAAPDGYTVLVTADPPISIAPSIYPSLPYDPARDIPIIAELINYPYVAVVNAAVPVASLKELIALAKAQPGKLRYAHPGVGTGIHLAGELFKMTAGVDMISVPYKGGGPAMVSVVGNEAQLSFATPPSSLPFVKSGRLKALAQTTSKRSAALPDLPTFVEAGVPDFNVTGWVGLFAPAGVQPRIVERLYKESMRVLQIPEVKEQVLAGGSETSSMTTEESRAKVRREIAMWAKVVKAAGIKVE
;
A
#
# COMPACT_ATOMS: atom_id res chain seq x y z
N MET A 1 -69.90 -11.39 62.53
CA MET A 1 -68.69 -10.70 62.28
C MET A 1 -67.83 -11.57 61.39
N LYS A 2 -67.75 -11.30 60.09
CA LYS A 2 -67.03 -12.10 59.10
C LYS A 2 -65.88 -11.25 58.53
N GLN A 3 -64.63 -11.63 58.75
CA GLN A 3 -63.43 -11.04 58.14
C GLN A 3 -63.27 -11.51 56.68
N PRO A 4 -62.93 -10.65 55.74
CA PRO A 4 -62.54 -11.02 54.44
C PRO A 4 -61.01 -11.32 54.38
N ALA A 5 -60.66 -12.47 53.78
CA ALA A 5 -59.28 -12.87 53.51
C ALA A 5 -58.69 -12.05 52.35
N CYS A 6 -57.62 -11.33 52.65
CA CYS A 6 -56.76 -10.72 51.58
C CYS A 6 -55.97 -11.76 50.86
N ALA A 7 -56.30 -12.01 49.57
CA ALA A 7 -55.49 -12.81 48.67
C ALA A 7 -54.28 -11.96 48.17
N PHE A 8 -53.08 -12.33 48.60
CA PHE A 8 -51.83 -11.80 48.08
C PHE A 8 -51.52 -12.47 46.74
N VAL A 9 -51.77 -11.75 45.62
CA VAL A 9 -51.31 -12.19 44.30
C VAL A 9 -49.86 -11.81 44.15
N LEU A 10 -48.96 -12.80 44.33
CA LEU A 10 -47.53 -12.68 44.09
C LEU A 10 -47.28 -12.69 42.59
N ALA A 11 -47.11 -11.52 41.99
CA ALA A 11 -46.70 -11.38 40.58
C ALA A 11 -45.24 -11.82 40.45
N ILE A 12 -45.00 -13.01 40.02
CA ILE A 12 -43.67 -13.51 39.57
C ILE A 12 -43.37 -12.85 38.22
N LEU A 13 -42.63 -11.76 38.23
CA LEU A 13 -41.98 -11.20 37.06
C LEU A 13 -40.90 -12.18 36.62
N LEU A 14 -41.24 -13.06 35.71
CA LEU A 14 -40.26 -13.86 34.96
C LEU A 14 -39.39 -12.90 34.15
N GLY A 15 -38.21 -12.58 34.69
CA GLY A 15 -37.14 -11.93 33.98
C GLY A 15 -36.70 -12.82 32.83
N ILE A 16 -37.25 -12.58 31.63
CA ILE A 16 -36.75 -13.21 30.40
C ILE A 16 -35.33 -12.66 30.22
N PRO A 17 -34.29 -13.49 30.30
CA PRO A 17 -32.94 -13.03 29.93
C PRO A 17 -33.04 -12.59 28.47
N SER A 18 -32.94 -11.28 28.24
CA SER A 18 -32.72 -10.75 26.89
C SER A 18 -31.46 -11.42 26.39
N LEU A 19 -31.60 -12.47 25.60
CA LEU A 19 -30.52 -12.96 24.75
C LEU A 19 -30.12 -11.76 23.91
N ALA A 20 -29.11 -11.04 24.38
CA ALA A 20 -28.43 -10.05 23.58
C ALA A 20 -27.88 -10.83 22.38
N LEU A 21 -28.68 -10.86 21.31
CA LEU A 21 -28.23 -11.34 19.99
C LEU A 21 -26.97 -10.54 19.72
N SER A 22 -25.83 -11.16 19.93
CA SER A 22 -24.53 -10.57 19.62
C SER A 22 -24.63 -10.10 18.17
N GLN A 23 -24.85 -8.80 18.01
CA GLN A 23 -25.05 -8.21 16.70
C GLN A 23 -23.83 -8.57 15.85
N THR A 24 -24.09 -9.31 14.77
CA THR A 24 -23.01 -9.81 13.91
C THR A 24 -22.40 -8.63 13.16
N TRP A 25 -21.14 -8.30 13.47
CA TRP A 25 -20.40 -7.32 12.70
C TRP A 25 -20.18 -7.83 11.26
N PRO A 26 -20.24 -6.98 10.21
CA PRO A 26 -20.64 -5.58 10.19
C PRO A 26 -22.14 -5.39 9.98
N GLN A 27 -22.72 -4.29 10.51
CA GLN A 27 -24.12 -3.90 10.34
C GLN A 27 -24.30 -2.57 9.60
N ARG A 28 -23.22 -1.92 9.27
CA ARG A 28 -23.20 -0.65 8.55
C ARG A 28 -22.00 -0.58 7.62
N THR A 29 -22.00 0.40 6.74
CA THR A 29 -20.91 0.68 5.81
C THR A 29 -19.55 0.76 6.52
N ILE A 30 -18.55 0.11 5.92
CA ILE A 30 -17.16 0.16 6.36
C ILE A 30 -16.44 1.26 5.58
N ARG A 31 -15.75 2.13 6.27
CA ARG A 31 -14.86 3.14 5.69
C ARG A 31 -13.48 2.54 5.47
N MET A 32 -13.02 2.52 4.24
CA MET A 32 -11.68 2.08 3.88
C MET A 32 -10.83 3.31 3.54
N VAL A 33 -10.05 3.75 4.52
CA VAL A 33 -9.08 4.84 4.31
C VAL A 33 -7.96 4.33 3.41
N VAL A 34 -7.62 5.11 2.39
CA VAL A 34 -6.49 4.85 1.49
C VAL A 34 -5.50 6.00 1.65
N SER A 35 -4.30 5.69 2.09
CA SER A 35 -3.32 6.72 2.49
C SER A 35 -2.60 7.42 1.33
N PHE A 36 -3.02 7.14 0.09
CA PHE A 36 -2.49 7.77 -1.13
C PHE A 36 -3.60 8.27 -2.04
N PRO A 37 -3.33 9.26 -2.91
CA PRO A 37 -4.27 9.71 -3.92
C PRO A 37 -4.66 8.58 -4.89
N PRO A 38 -5.80 8.73 -5.61
CA PRO A 38 -6.22 7.78 -6.63
C PRO A 38 -5.15 7.52 -7.71
N GLY A 39 -5.19 6.32 -8.31
CA GLY A 39 -4.38 5.94 -9.48
C GLY A 39 -3.05 5.22 -9.17
N GLY A 40 -2.71 4.96 -7.91
CA GLY A 40 -1.57 4.12 -7.51
C GLY A 40 -2.00 2.70 -7.07
N SER A 41 -1.01 1.88 -6.68
CA SER A 41 -1.25 0.49 -6.24
C SER A 41 -2.18 0.37 -5.04
N THR A 42 -2.12 1.31 -4.09
CA THR A 42 -3.02 1.33 -2.92
C THR A 42 -4.47 1.56 -3.31
N ASP A 43 -4.75 2.53 -4.18
CA ASP A 43 -6.09 2.83 -4.67
C ASP A 43 -6.63 1.67 -5.52
N PHE A 44 -5.80 1.12 -6.42
CA PHE A 44 -6.12 -0.05 -7.21
C PHE A 44 -6.57 -1.24 -6.33
N THR A 45 -5.76 -1.58 -5.33
CA THR A 45 -6.05 -2.69 -4.41
C THR A 45 -7.30 -2.43 -3.56
N ALA A 46 -7.45 -1.20 -3.03
CA ALA A 46 -8.61 -0.82 -2.23
C ALA A 46 -9.92 -0.93 -3.02
N ARG A 47 -9.92 -0.54 -4.31
CA ARG A 47 -11.11 -0.66 -5.18
C ARG A 47 -11.47 -2.10 -5.47
N ILE A 48 -10.50 -3.00 -5.67
CA ILE A 48 -10.75 -4.44 -5.77
C ILE A 48 -11.41 -4.95 -4.48
N LEU A 49 -10.85 -4.64 -3.31
CA LEU A 49 -11.46 -5.05 -2.05
C LEU A 49 -12.87 -4.49 -1.86
N ALA A 50 -13.08 -3.20 -2.16
CA ALA A 50 -14.37 -2.54 -2.03
C ALA A 50 -15.43 -3.11 -3.00
N GLN A 51 -15.02 -3.65 -4.13
CA GLN A 51 -15.91 -4.30 -5.09
C GLN A 51 -16.32 -5.72 -4.66
N TYR A 52 -15.38 -6.53 -4.14
CA TYR A 52 -15.60 -7.95 -3.95
C TYR A 52 -15.85 -8.39 -2.50
N MET A 53 -15.35 -7.66 -1.48
CA MET A 53 -15.58 -7.98 -0.06
C MET A 53 -17.04 -7.83 0.39
N PRO A 54 -17.86 -6.91 -0.16
CA PRO A 54 -19.27 -6.78 0.23
C PRO A 54 -20.04 -8.08 0.10
N ALA A 55 -19.72 -8.96 -0.85
CA ALA A 55 -20.38 -10.26 -1.05
C ALA A 55 -20.27 -11.19 0.18
N GLY A 56 -19.12 -11.16 0.89
CA GLY A 56 -18.93 -12.00 2.08
C GLY A 56 -19.18 -11.26 3.40
N LEU A 57 -19.03 -9.94 3.40
CA LEU A 57 -19.27 -9.12 4.60
C LEU A 57 -20.74 -8.75 4.78
N GLY A 58 -21.52 -8.68 3.71
CA GLY A 58 -22.91 -8.25 3.73
C GLY A 58 -23.09 -6.73 3.88
N GLN A 59 -22.02 -5.95 3.75
CA GLN A 59 -22.05 -4.49 3.91
C GLN A 59 -21.13 -3.81 2.88
N THR A 60 -21.53 -2.62 2.45
CA THR A 60 -20.78 -1.79 1.51
C THR A 60 -19.46 -1.30 2.12
N ILE A 61 -18.44 -1.18 1.29
CA ILE A 61 -17.16 -0.55 1.64
C ILE A 61 -17.01 0.74 0.83
N VAL A 62 -16.74 1.85 1.51
CA VAL A 62 -16.49 3.15 0.88
C VAL A 62 -15.01 3.46 0.95
N VAL A 63 -14.40 3.65 -0.22
CA VAL A 63 -12.99 4.06 -0.36
C VAL A 63 -12.88 5.56 -0.12
N ASP A 64 -12.01 5.96 0.82
CA ASP A 64 -11.74 7.33 1.21
C ASP A 64 -10.25 7.62 1.09
N ASN A 65 -9.83 8.24 -0.03
CA ASN A 65 -8.44 8.57 -0.29
C ASN A 65 -7.97 9.78 0.54
N ARG A 66 -7.03 9.57 1.46
CA ARG A 66 -6.42 10.56 2.36
C ARG A 66 -4.92 10.59 2.18
N GLY A 67 -4.48 11.10 1.03
CA GLY A 67 -3.05 11.18 0.69
C GLY A 67 -2.33 12.32 1.41
N GLY A 68 -1.00 12.23 1.41
CA GLY A 68 -0.08 13.26 1.90
C GLY A 68 1.01 12.71 2.83
N ALA A 69 2.15 13.40 2.91
CA ALA A 69 3.32 13.02 3.71
C ALA A 69 3.73 11.54 3.55
N ALA A 70 3.91 11.08 2.30
CA ALA A 70 4.24 9.69 1.97
C ALA A 70 3.26 8.64 2.57
N GLY A 71 1.98 9.00 2.75
CA GLY A 71 0.94 8.13 3.33
C GLY A 71 0.72 8.31 4.83
N ASN A 72 1.54 9.11 5.52
CA ASN A 72 1.44 9.27 6.97
C ASN A 72 0.10 9.91 7.40
N ILE A 73 -0.47 10.85 6.61
CA ILE A 73 -1.74 11.50 6.94
C ILE A 73 -2.89 10.49 7.01
N GLY A 74 -3.06 9.67 5.99
CA GLY A 74 -4.12 8.66 5.98
C GLY A 74 -3.92 7.58 7.03
N THR A 75 -2.67 7.21 7.29
CA THR A 75 -2.32 6.23 8.32
C THR A 75 -2.63 6.76 9.71
N ASP A 76 -2.31 8.01 10.02
CA ASP A 76 -2.65 8.66 11.29
C ASP A 76 -4.16 8.72 11.53
N ILE A 77 -4.94 9.10 10.50
CA ILE A 77 -6.41 9.11 10.56
C ILE A 77 -6.96 7.72 10.93
N ALA A 78 -6.42 6.68 10.32
CA ALA A 78 -6.86 5.32 10.59
C ALA A 78 -6.39 4.82 11.96
N ALA A 79 -5.16 5.10 12.37
CA ALA A 79 -4.61 4.68 13.66
C ALA A 79 -5.38 5.26 14.85
N LYS A 80 -5.95 6.48 14.70
CA LYS A 80 -6.74 7.18 15.72
C LYS A 80 -8.25 6.90 15.63
N ALA A 81 -8.70 6.09 14.67
CA ALA A 81 -10.11 5.74 14.54
C ALA A 81 -10.57 4.81 15.66
N ALA A 82 -11.89 4.78 15.90
CA ALA A 82 -12.47 3.85 16.88
C ALA A 82 -12.15 2.39 16.52
N PRO A 83 -11.78 1.54 17.51
CA PRO A 83 -11.40 0.15 17.25
C PRO A 83 -12.63 -0.78 17.13
N ASP A 84 -13.64 -0.35 16.40
CA ASP A 84 -14.90 -1.05 16.20
C ASP A 84 -14.97 -1.86 14.88
N GLY A 85 -13.90 -1.77 14.06
CA GLY A 85 -13.78 -2.44 12.77
C GLY A 85 -14.48 -1.73 11.61
N TYR A 86 -15.10 -0.56 11.81
CA TYR A 86 -15.76 0.20 10.75
C TYR A 86 -14.86 1.22 10.04
N THR A 87 -13.64 1.38 10.53
CA THR A 87 -12.58 2.08 9.82
C THR A 87 -11.42 1.12 9.66
N VAL A 88 -11.02 0.88 8.41
CA VAL A 88 -9.84 0.10 8.05
C VAL A 88 -8.92 0.94 7.18
N LEU A 89 -7.65 0.56 7.08
CA LEU A 89 -6.66 1.23 6.26
C LEU A 89 -6.14 0.29 5.18
N VAL A 90 -6.07 0.78 3.96
CA VAL A 90 -5.27 0.18 2.89
C VAL A 90 -4.12 1.13 2.59
N THR A 91 -2.91 0.67 2.83
CA THR A 91 -1.70 1.47 2.62
C THR A 91 -0.57 0.63 2.03
N ALA A 92 0.42 1.31 1.44
CA ALA A 92 1.69 0.71 1.03
C ALA A 92 2.69 0.72 2.19
N ASP A 93 3.85 0.12 1.94
CA ASP A 93 4.98 0.01 2.88
C ASP A 93 5.50 1.34 3.47
N PRO A 94 5.52 2.52 2.76
CA PRO A 94 6.24 3.68 3.25
C PRO A 94 5.82 4.17 4.65
N PRO A 95 4.54 4.41 4.97
CA PRO A 95 4.16 4.92 6.28
C PRO A 95 4.31 3.87 7.39
N ILE A 96 4.50 2.60 7.03
CA ILE A 96 4.57 1.48 7.97
C ILE A 96 6.02 1.08 8.26
N SER A 97 6.84 0.87 7.22
CA SER A 97 8.19 0.31 7.39
C SER A 97 9.32 1.31 7.14
N ILE A 98 9.09 2.39 6.40
CA ILE A 98 10.11 3.38 6.03
C ILE A 98 10.03 4.62 6.91
N ALA A 99 8.85 5.17 7.12
CA ALA A 99 8.62 6.42 7.84
C ALA A 99 9.25 6.46 9.25
N PRO A 100 9.23 5.36 10.06
CA PRO A 100 9.88 5.34 11.37
C PRO A 100 11.38 5.69 11.34
N SER A 101 12.04 5.49 10.20
CA SER A 101 13.47 5.75 10.05
C SER A 101 13.80 7.12 9.46
N ILE A 102 12.82 7.80 8.84
CA ILE A 102 13.01 9.06 8.12
C ILE A 102 12.47 10.25 8.92
N TYR A 103 11.31 10.08 9.57
CA TYR A 103 10.65 11.15 10.29
C TYR A 103 11.14 11.19 11.75
N PRO A 104 11.61 12.35 12.24
CA PRO A 104 12.04 12.48 13.64
C PRO A 104 10.90 12.24 14.64
N SER A 105 9.65 12.50 14.23
CA SER A 105 8.45 12.26 15.01
C SER A 105 7.32 11.83 14.08
N LEU A 106 6.69 10.70 14.40
CA LEU A 106 5.45 10.24 13.77
C LEU A 106 4.30 10.39 14.77
N PRO A 107 3.10 10.79 14.31
CA PRO A 107 1.93 10.92 15.19
C PRO A 107 1.31 9.57 15.58
N TYR A 108 1.88 8.46 15.12
CA TYR A 108 1.48 7.07 15.42
C TYR A 108 2.71 6.16 15.45
N ASP A 109 2.58 5.02 16.12
CA ASP A 109 3.53 3.90 16.06
C ASP A 109 2.92 2.81 15.14
N PRO A 110 3.52 2.52 13.98
CA PRO A 110 2.93 1.57 13.02
C PRO A 110 2.81 0.15 13.56
N ALA A 111 3.68 -0.28 14.46
CA ALA A 111 3.62 -1.62 15.05
C ALA A 111 2.57 -1.74 16.16
N ARG A 112 2.37 -0.66 16.94
CA ARG A 112 1.48 -0.62 18.09
C ARG A 112 0.08 -0.15 17.73
N ASP A 113 -0.06 0.98 16.99
CA ASP A 113 -1.32 1.70 16.85
C ASP A 113 -2.13 1.26 15.63
N ILE A 114 -1.47 0.67 14.62
CA ILE A 114 -2.12 0.25 13.36
C ILE A 114 -1.56 -1.08 12.84
N PRO A 115 -1.75 -2.18 13.59
CA PRO A 115 -1.22 -3.49 13.22
C PRO A 115 -1.77 -3.99 11.89
N ILE A 116 -0.90 -4.62 11.08
CA ILE A 116 -1.29 -5.25 9.81
C ILE A 116 -2.22 -6.44 10.05
N ILE A 117 -3.27 -6.53 9.24
CA ILE A 117 -4.17 -7.67 9.14
C ILE A 117 -3.65 -8.66 8.09
N ALA A 118 -3.32 -8.14 6.89
CA ALA A 118 -2.86 -8.94 5.77
C ALA A 118 -2.00 -8.11 4.82
N GLU A 119 -0.93 -8.69 4.28
CA GLU A 119 -0.40 -8.25 3.02
C GLU A 119 -1.35 -8.68 1.91
N LEU A 120 -1.67 -7.79 0.99
CA LEU A 120 -2.65 -8.01 -0.07
C LEU A 120 -1.99 -8.33 -1.40
N ILE A 121 -1.10 -7.45 -1.84
CA ILE A 121 -0.33 -7.56 -3.07
C ILE A 121 1.12 -7.14 -2.86
N ASN A 122 2.00 -7.68 -3.69
CA ASN A 122 3.37 -7.20 -3.84
C ASN A 122 3.67 -6.91 -5.32
N TYR A 123 4.65 -6.06 -5.58
CA TYR A 123 4.99 -5.64 -6.94
C TYR A 123 6.43 -5.13 -7.03
N PRO A 124 7.08 -5.30 -8.21
CA PRO A 124 8.29 -4.56 -8.53
C PRO A 124 7.95 -3.09 -8.78
N TYR A 125 8.87 -2.18 -8.53
CA TYR A 125 8.81 -0.90 -9.22
C TYR A 125 9.32 -1.07 -10.66
N VAL A 126 8.86 -0.19 -11.55
CA VAL A 126 9.23 -0.20 -12.97
C VAL A 126 9.94 1.11 -13.29
N ALA A 127 11.17 1.02 -13.78
CA ALA A 127 11.84 2.19 -14.36
C ALA A 127 11.15 2.54 -15.68
N VAL A 128 10.43 3.64 -15.69
CA VAL A 128 9.76 4.16 -16.89
C VAL A 128 10.34 5.51 -17.27
N VAL A 129 10.42 5.76 -18.58
CA VAL A 129 10.84 7.04 -19.15
C VAL A 129 9.79 7.57 -20.12
N ASN A 130 9.74 8.90 -20.27
CA ASN A 130 8.93 9.52 -21.32
C ASN A 130 9.36 8.99 -22.69
N ALA A 131 8.40 8.79 -23.60
CA ALA A 131 8.67 8.24 -24.94
C ALA A 131 9.66 9.08 -25.75
N ALA A 132 9.74 10.40 -25.51
CA ALA A 132 10.66 11.31 -26.18
C ALA A 132 12.13 11.19 -25.70
N VAL A 133 12.38 10.58 -24.53
CA VAL A 133 13.74 10.36 -24.06
C VAL A 133 14.44 9.34 -24.99
N PRO A 134 15.62 9.65 -25.56
CA PRO A 134 16.26 8.84 -26.62
C PRO A 134 16.99 7.63 -26.02
N VAL A 135 16.28 6.77 -25.29
CA VAL A 135 16.79 5.52 -24.71
C VAL A 135 15.77 4.39 -24.92
N ALA A 136 16.24 3.17 -25.11
CA ALA A 136 15.43 1.95 -25.26
C ALA A 136 15.74 0.90 -24.18
N SER A 137 16.75 1.14 -23.33
CA SER A 137 17.17 0.21 -22.28
C SER A 137 17.66 0.96 -21.04
N LEU A 138 17.70 0.26 -19.88
CA LEU A 138 18.27 0.81 -18.65
C LEU A 138 19.75 1.15 -18.82
N LYS A 139 20.51 0.36 -19.61
CA LYS A 139 21.90 0.62 -19.92
C LYS A 139 22.09 1.94 -20.67
N GLU A 140 21.23 2.24 -21.63
CA GLU A 140 21.24 3.51 -22.36
C GLU A 140 20.82 4.69 -21.45
N LEU A 141 19.86 4.49 -20.54
CA LEU A 141 19.50 5.49 -19.54
C LEU A 141 20.68 5.83 -18.63
N ILE A 142 21.44 4.82 -18.17
CA ILE A 142 22.66 5.03 -17.37
C ILE A 142 23.70 5.81 -18.17
N ALA A 143 23.93 5.45 -19.43
CA ALA A 143 24.88 6.17 -20.29
C ALA A 143 24.46 7.63 -20.48
N LEU A 144 23.18 7.89 -20.75
CA LEU A 144 22.62 9.25 -20.89
C LEU A 144 22.79 10.06 -19.60
N ALA A 145 22.45 9.46 -18.43
CA ALA A 145 22.58 10.12 -17.14
C ALA A 145 24.04 10.48 -16.80
N LYS A 146 24.99 9.58 -17.14
CA LYS A 146 26.43 9.86 -16.98
C LYS A 146 26.94 10.95 -17.92
N ALA A 147 26.42 11.02 -19.14
CA ALA A 147 26.77 12.06 -20.11
C ALA A 147 26.18 13.43 -19.77
N GLN A 148 25.11 13.46 -18.97
CA GLN A 148 24.37 14.68 -18.61
C GLN A 148 24.08 14.74 -17.10
N PRO A 149 25.11 14.83 -16.24
CA PRO A 149 24.92 14.84 -14.79
C PRO A 149 24.05 16.02 -14.36
N GLY A 150 23.07 15.76 -13.45
CA GLY A 150 22.15 16.76 -12.93
C GLY A 150 21.12 17.28 -13.95
N LYS A 151 20.94 16.67 -15.11
CA LYS A 151 19.94 17.11 -16.12
C LYS A 151 18.65 16.29 -16.10
N LEU A 152 18.74 14.99 -15.86
CA LEU A 152 17.56 14.14 -15.80
C LEU A 152 16.82 14.34 -14.48
N ARG A 153 15.50 14.46 -14.57
CA ARG A 153 14.60 14.59 -13.42
C ARG A 153 13.82 13.29 -13.27
N TYR A 154 13.83 12.72 -12.06
CA TYR A 154 12.94 11.60 -11.75
C TYR A 154 11.82 12.02 -10.81
N ALA A 155 10.58 11.68 -11.21
CA ALA A 155 9.38 11.98 -10.44
C ALA A 155 9.09 10.87 -9.42
N HIS A 156 8.64 11.26 -8.22
CA HIS A 156 8.24 10.31 -7.17
C HIS A 156 7.08 10.86 -6.33
N PRO A 157 6.29 9.98 -5.62
CA PRO A 157 5.07 10.39 -4.89
C PRO A 157 5.29 11.14 -3.58
N GLY A 158 6.52 11.49 -3.27
CA GLY A 158 6.93 12.17 -2.03
C GLY A 158 8.20 11.56 -1.44
N VAL A 159 8.92 12.37 -0.65
CA VAL A 159 10.13 11.94 0.05
C VAL A 159 9.79 10.80 1.02
N GLY A 160 10.64 9.78 1.09
CA GLY A 160 10.43 8.62 1.95
C GLY A 160 9.51 7.53 1.37
N THR A 161 9.05 7.69 0.12
CA THR A 161 8.35 6.60 -0.58
C THR A 161 9.32 5.57 -1.15
N GLY A 162 8.88 4.32 -1.35
CA GLY A 162 9.70 3.29 -1.98
C GLY A 162 10.20 3.71 -3.37
N ILE A 163 9.40 4.47 -4.12
CA ILE A 163 9.78 5.04 -5.43
C ILE A 163 10.94 6.05 -5.29
N HIS A 164 10.89 6.91 -4.27
CA HIS A 164 11.99 7.82 -3.97
C HIS A 164 13.26 7.05 -3.61
N LEU A 165 13.15 6.08 -2.70
CA LEU A 165 14.29 5.26 -2.27
C LEU A 165 14.87 4.42 -3.41
N ALA A 166 14.04 3.89 -4.33
CA ALA A 166 14.50 3.21 -5.52
C ALA A 166 15.32 4.16 -6.43
N GLY A 167 14.86 5.42 -6.57
CA GLY A 167 15.60 6.44 -7.31
C GLY A 167 16.95 6.79 -6.69
N GLU A 168 17.00 7.01 -5.39
CA GLU A 168 18.26 7.31 -4.68
C GLU A 168 19.21 6.10 -4.69
N LEU A 169 18.70 4.88 -4.49
CA LEU A 169 19.52 3.68 -4.61
C LEU A 169 20.07 3.51 -6.04
N PHE A 170 19.27 3.81 -7.06
CA PHE A 170 19.73 3.77 -8.45
C PHE A 170 20.85 4.79 -8.71
N LYS A 171 20.71 6.02 -8.22
CA LYS A 171 21.78 7.04 -8.32
C LYS A 171 23.09 6.53 -7.73
N MET A 172 23.02 5.94 -6.54
CA MET A 172 24.19 5.39 -5.83
C MET A 172 24.81 4.21 -6.58
N THR A 173 24.00 3.21 -6.97
CA THR A 173 24.47 1.93 -7.54
C THR A 173 24.98 2.09 -8.98
N ALA A 174 24.30 2.94 -9.77
CA ALA A 174 24.69 3.19 -11.16
C ALA A 174 25.75 4.31 -11.29
N GLY A 175 26.03 5.03 -10.20
CA GLY A 175 26.96 6.18 -10.20
C GLY A 175 26.49 7.30 -11.12
N VAL A 176 25.22 7.69 -11.02
CA VAL A 176 24.59 8.74 -11.84
C VAL A 176 24.03 9.87 -10.97
N ASP A 177 24.04 11.09 -11.51
CA ASP A 177 23.42 12.24 -10.87
C ASP A 177 22.12 12.61 -11.58
N MET A 178 21.02 12.67 -10.79
CA MET A 178 19.66 12.99 -11.25
C MET A 178 18.95 13.84 -10.20
N ILE A 179 18.06 14.72 -10.67
CA ILE A 179 17.26 15.59 -9.81
C ILE A 179 16.01 14.83 -9.34
N SER A 180 15.83 14.74 -8.03
CA SER A 180 14.64 14.23 -7.37
C SER A 180 13.52 15.25 -7.39
N VAL A 181 12.31 14.88 -7.89
CA VAL A 181 11.15 15.79 -7.97
C VAL A 181 9.95 15.17 -7.26
N PRO A 182 9.60 15.69 -6.07
CA PRO A 182 8.46 15.14 -5.30
C PRO A 182 7.11 15.66 -5.81
N TYR A 183 6.14 14.77 -5.87
CA TYR A 183 4.73 15.05 -6.17
C TYR A 183 3.82 14.55 -5.03
N LYS A 184 2.55 14.98 -5.04
CA LYS A 184 1.55 14.56 -4.03
C LYS A 184 0.88 13.23 -4.40
N GLY A 185 1.67 12.21 -4.75
CA GLY A 185 1.20 10.85 -5.06
C GLY A 185 1.64 10.32 -6.43
N GLY A 186 1.40 9.02 -6.68
CA GLY A 186 1.83 8.32 -7.90
C GLY A 186 1.17 8.84 -9.18
N GLY A 187 -0.13 9.16 -9.13
CA GLY A 187 -0.86 9.73 -10.27
C GLY A 187 -0.25 11.03 -10.78
N PRO A 188 -0.15 12.09 -9.94
CA PRO A 188 0.52 13.34 -10.31
C PRO A 188 1.96 13.16 -10.80
N ALA A 189 2.74 12.27 -10.16
CA ALA A 189 4.09 11.95 -10.61
C ALA A 189 4.10 11.36 -12.02
N MET A 190 3.18 10.44 -12.34
CA MET A 190 3.07 9.88 -13.70
C MET A 190 2.63 10.91 -14.73
N VAL A 191 1.70 11.79 -14.40
CA VAL A 191 1.27 12.88 -15.28
C VAL A 191 2.48 13.75 -15.67
N SER A 192 3.35 14.09 -14.72
CA SER A 192 4.56 14.87 -15.00
C SER A 192 5.55 14.14 -15.92
N VAL A 193 5.72 12.80 -15.76
CA VAL A 193 6.59 12.02 -16.66
C VAL A 193 5.97 11.93 -18.06
N VAL A 194 4.67 11.72 -18.16
CA VAL A 194 3.95 11.71 -19.44
C VAL A 194 4.03 13.05 -20.16
N GLY A 195 3.99 14.16 -19.40
CA GLY A 195 4.17 15.53 -19.92
C GLY A 195 5.62 15.93 -20.16
N ASN A 196 6.59 15.04 -19.85
CA ASN A 196 8.03 15.30 -19.94
C ASN A 196 8.56 16.46 -19.07
N GLU A 197 7.80 16.83 -18.02
CA GLU A 197 8.30 17.74 -16.97
C GLU A 197 9.40 17.06 -16.13
N ALA A 198 9.21 15.75 -15.86
CA ALA A 198 10.26 14.86 -15.41
C ALA A 198 10.47 13.78 -16.48
N GLN A 199 11.71 13.32 -16.67
CA GLN A 199 12.07 12.39 -17.75
C GLN A 199 11.77 10.95 -17.40
N LEU A 200 11.78 10.59 -16.11
CA LEU A 200 11.62 9.21 -15.65
C LEU A 200 10.97 9.10 -14.26
N SER A 201 10.58 7.88 -13.92
CA SER A 201 10.16 7.49 -12.57
C SER A 201 10.43 6.01 -12.34
N PHE A 202 10.53 5.60 -11.06
CA PHE A 202 10.49 4.20 -10.62
C PHE A 202 9.06 3.89 -10.17
N ALA A 203 8.14 3.78 -11.10
CA ALA A 203 6.70 3.82 -10.86
C ALA A 203 6.13 2.49 -10.35
N THR A 204 4.97 2.54 -9.68
CA THR A 204 4.18 1.32 -9.47
C THR A 204 3.57 0.85 -10.79
N PRO A 205 3.48 -0.47 -11.05
CA PRO A 205 2.93 -0.97 -12.30
C PRO A 205 1.54 -0.43 -12.62
N PRO A 206 0.54 -0.39 -11.70
CA PRO A 206 -0.79 0.13 -12.02
C PRO A 206 -0.79 1.59 -12.45
N SER A 207 0.16 2.41 -11.96
CA SER A 207 0.24 3.83 -12.33
C SER A 207 0.92 4.06 -13.68
N SER A 208 1.76 3.13 -14.16
CA SER A 208 2.61 3.33 -15.33
C SER A 208 2.23 2.47 -16.54
N LEU A 209 1.80 1.21 -16.34
CA LEU A 209 1.54 0.28 -17.44
C LEU A 209 0.49 0.78 -18.46
N PRO A 210 -0.59 1.47 -18.08
CA PRO A 210 -1.52 2.05 -19.06
C PRO A 210 -0.84 3.01 -20.04
N PHE A 211 0.12 3.80 -19.55
CA PHE A 211 0.89 4.74 -20.38
C PHE A 211 1.96 4.04 -21.22
N VAL A 212 2.53 2.93 -20.71
CA VAL A 212 3.44 2.09 -21.49
C VAL A 212 2.66 1.41 -22.65
N LYS A 213 1.50 0.82 -22.35
CA LYS A 213 0.63 0.20 -23.38
C LYS A 213 0.17 1.19 -24.46
N SER A 214 -0.04 2.45 -24.11
CA SER A 214 -0.41 3.51 -25.05
C SER A 214 0.79 4.15 -25.78
N GLY A 215 2.02 3.69 -25.52
CA GLY A 215 3.25 4.20 -26.15
C GLY A 215 3.71 5.59 -25.64
N ARG A 216 3.06 6.13 -24.61
CA ARG A 216 3.45 7.44 -24.03
C ARG A 216 4.67 7.35 -23.10
N LEU A 217 4.90 6.18 -22.52
CA LEU A 217 6.08 5.85 -21.73
C LEU A 217 6.75 4.60 -22.29
N LYS A 218 8.04 4.43 -22.00
CA LYS A 218 8.80 3.20 -22.21
C LYS A 218 9.17 2.60 -20.85
N ALA A 219 8.91 1.30 -20.65
CA ALA A 219 9.38 0.55 -19.50
C ALA A 219 10.76 -0.03 -19.82
N LEU A 220 11.74 0.23 -18.97
CA LEU A 220 13.14 -0.16 -19.21
C LEU A 220 13.57 -1.37 -18.39
N ALA A 221 13.16 -1.45 -17.13
CA ALA A 221 13.51 -2.56 -16.23
C ALA A 221 12.60 -2.59 -15.00
N GLN A 222 12.55 -3.74 -14.32
CA GLN A 222 11.89 -3.95 -13.04
C GLN A 222 12.91 -4.11 -11.90
N THR A 223 12.56 -3.63 -10.71
CA THR A 223 13.49 -3.48 -9.57
C THR A 223 13.73 -4.75 -8.75
N THR A 224 13.13 -5.86 -9.09
CA THR A 224 13.31 -7.16 -8.43
C THR A 224 14.61 -7.84 -8.86
N SER A 225 15.16 -8.72 -8.00
CA SER A 225 16.34 -9.52 -8.33
C SER A 225 16.08 -10.61 -9.37
N LYS A 226 14.82 -11.04 -9.51
CA LYS A 226 14.33 -11.96 -10.53
C LYS A 226 13.09 -11.35 -11.19
N ARG A 227 12.80 -11.72 -12.43
CA ARG A 227 11.60 -11.24 -13.12
C ARG A 227 10.34 -11.68 -12.38
N SER A 228 9.44 -10.71 -12.12
CA SER A 228 8.11 -10.98 -11.60
C SER A 228 7.26 -11.74 -12.60
N ALA A 229 6.42 -12.66 -12.14
CA ALA A 229 5.45 -13.35 -13.00
C ALA A 229 4.46 -12.38 -13.66
N ALA A 230 4.25 -11.21 -13.05
CA ALA A 230 3.40 -10.16 -13.62
C ALA A 230 4.06 -9.39 -14.78
N LEU A 231 5.40 -9.40 -14.89
CA LEU A 231 6.17 -8.66 -15.90
C LEU A 231 7.29 -9.54 -16.49
N PRO A 232 6.98 -10.71 -17.08
CA PRO A 232 7.98 -11.71 -17.48
C PRO A 232 8.89 -11.22 -18.59
N ASP A 233 8.43 -10.32 -19.45
CA ASP A 233 9.21 -9.80 -20.59
C ASP A 233 10.10 -8.61 -20.23
N LEU A 234 9.86 -7.99 -19.04
CA LEU A 234 10.64 -6.83 -18.62
C LEU A 234 11.92 -7.29 -17.90
N PRO A 235 13.12 -6.90 -18.35
CA PRO A 235 14.35 -7.28 -17.67
C PRO A 235 14.45 -6.69 -16.27
N THR A 236 15.20 -7.34 -15.39
CA THR A 236 15.51 -6.80 -14.07
C THR A 236 16.67 -5.79 -14.14
N PHE A 237 16.83 -4.99 -13.08
CA PHE A 237 17.99 -4.11 -12.93
C PHE A 237 19.31 -4.91 -12.93
N VAL A 238 19.30 -6.10 -12.31
CA VAL A 238 20.45 -6.99 -12.27
C VAL A 238 20.81 -7.49 -13.69
N GLU A 239 19.83 -7.93 -14.47
CA GLU A 239 20.03 -8.32 -15.88
C GLU A 239 20.53 -7.16 -16.75
N ALA A 240 20.15 -5.93 -16.41
CA ALA A 240 20.57 -4.71 -17.10
C ALA A 240 21.94 -4.17 -16.62
N GLY A 241 22.64 -4.89 -15.72
CA GLY A 241 24.00 -4.56 -15.28
C GLY A 241 24.08 -3.66 -14.04
N VAL A 242 23.00 -3.55 -13.24
CA VAL A 242 22.98 -2.88 -11.93
C VAL A 242 22.93 -3.98 -10.86
N PRO A 243 24.07 -4.41 -10.30
CA PRO A 243 24.13 -5.54 -9.36
C PRO A 243 23.43 -5.18 -8.04
N ASP A 244 22.97 -6.23 -7.33
CA ASP A 244 22.39 -6.13 -5.99
C ASP A 244 21.17 -5.21 -5.85
N PHE A 245 20.53 -4.85 -6.97
CA PHE A 245 19.34 -4.04 -6.97
C PHE A 245 18.10 -4.89 -6.75
N ASN A 246 17.50 -4.77 -5.57
CA ASN A 246 16.27 -5.48 -5.22
C ASN A 246 15.39 -4.62 -4.31
N VAL A 247 14.42 -3.92 -4.89
CA VAL A 247 13.44 -3.08 -4.19
C VAL A 247 12.04 -3.49 -4.63
N THR A 248 11.21 -3.86 -3.68
CA THR A 248 9.81 -4.25 -3.92
C THR A 248 8.88 -3.39 -3.09
N GLY A 249 7.72 -3.08 -3.64
CA GLY A 249 6.62 -2.49 -2.88
C GLY A 249 5.56 -3.53 -2.54
N TRP A 250 4.75 -3.23 -1.55
CA TRP A 250 3.57 -4.03 -1.20
C TRP A 250 2.43 -3.13 -0.71
N VAL A 251 1.22 -3.67 -0.71
CA VAL A 251 0.03 -3.05 -0.12
C VAL A 251 -0.55 -3.99 0.91
N GLY A 252 -0.93 -3.46 2.06
CA GLY A 252 -1.54 -4.20 3.16
C GLY A 252 -2.88 -3.62 3.60
N LEU A 253 -3.67 -4.48 4.27
CA LEU A 253 -4.87 -4.14 5.02
C LEU A 253 -4.51 -4.04 6.50
N PHE A 254 -5.00 -2.99 7.16
CA PHE A 254 -4.72 -2.67 8.55
C PHE A 254 -6.01 -2.26 9.26
N ALA A 255 -6.00 -2.34 10.59
CA ALA A 255 -7.04 -1.73 11.42
C ALA A 255 -6.42 -1.10 12.67
N PRO A 256 -7.12 -0.15 13.33
CA PRO A 256 -6.69 0.40 14.61
C PRO A 256 -6.39 -0.70 15.64
N ALA A 257 -5.43 -0.47 16.50
CA ALA A 257 -5.21 -1.36 17.64
C ALA A 257 -6.45 -1.47 18.52
N GLY A 258 -6.69 -2.65 19.09
CA GLY A 258 -7.86 -2.90 19.95
C GLY A 258 -9.12 -3.38 19.21
N VAL A 259 -9.13 -3.46 17.89
CA VAL A 259 -10.21 -4.14 17.15
C VAL A 259 -10.31 -5.60 17.62
N GLN A 260 -11.54 -6.06 17.88
CA GLN A 260 -11.79 -7.40 18.38
C GLN A 260 -11.20 -8.48 17.46
N PRO A 261 -10.53 -9.52 17.99
CA PRO A 261 -9.85 -10.55 17.19
C PRO A 261 -10.76 -11.22 16.14
N ARG A 262 -12.04 -11.45 16.48
CA ARG A 262 -13.04 -12.00 15.54
C ARG A 262 -13.28 -11.12 14.31
N ILE A 263 -13.21 -9.79 14.47
CA ILE A 263 -13.37 -8.83 13.37
C ILE A 263 -12.10 -8.84 12.50
N VAL A 264 -10.94 -8.84 13.12
CA VAL A 264 -9.64 -8.94 12.43
C VAL A 264 -9.59 -10.23 11.59
N GLU A 265 -9.98 -11.36 12.20
CA GLU A 265 -10.01 -12.65 11.51
C GLU A 265 -11.00 -12.65 10.33
N ARG A 266 -12.18 -12.04 10.50
CA ARG A 266 -13.18 -11.93 9.42
C ARG A 266 -12.69 -11.05 8.28
N LEU A 267 -12.05 -9.91 8.58
CA LEU A 267 -11.42 -9.04 7.57
C LEU A 267 -10.29 -9.77 6.84
N TYR A 268 -9.45 -10.51 7.56
CA TYR A 268 -8.40 -11.34 6.97
C TYR A 268 -8.99 -12.39 6.02
N LYS A 269 -9.88 -13.25 6.52
CA LYS A 269 -10.50 -14.33 5.72
C LYS A 269 -11.15 -13.78 4.45
N GLU A 270 -11.86 -12.68 4.58
CA GLU A 270 -12.57 -12.10 3.44
C GLU A 270 -11.62 -11.45 2.44
N SER A 271 -10.58 -10.75 2.89
CA SER A 271 -9.56 -10.24 1.98
C SER A 271 -8.82 -11.36 1.24
N MET A 272 -8.44 -12.44 1.95
CA MET A 272 -7.82 -13.60 1.31
C MET A 272 -8.75 -14.31 0.34
N ARG A 273 -10.05 -14.44 0.66
CA ARG A 273 -11.06 -14.98 -0.28
C ARG A 273 -11.11 -14.17 -1.57
N VAL A 274 -11.13 -12.85 -1.46
CA VAL A 274 -11.14 -11.94 -2.63
C VAL A 274 -9.90 -12.16 -3.48
N LEU A 275 -8.71 -12.24 -2.87
CA LEU A 275 -7.45 -12.43 -3.58
C LEU A 275 -7.34 -13.82 -4.25
N GLN A 276 -8.18 -14.80 -3.87
CA GLN A 276 -8.22 -16.12 -4.52
C GLN A 276 -9.21 -16.18 -5.70
N ILE A 277 -10.07 -15.19 -5.90
CA ILE A 277 -10.99 -15.12 -7.05
C ILE A 277 -10.16 -15.07 -8.34
N PRO A 278 -10.37 -15.98 -9.31
CA PRO A 278 -9.58 -16.03 -10.54
C PRO A 278 -9.52 -14.70 -11.28
N GLU A 279 -10.67 -14.05 -11.45
CA GLU A 279 -10.76 -12.73 -12.09
C GLU A 279 -9.93 -11.66 -11.34
N VAL A 280 -9.90 -11.68 -10.00
CA VAL A 280 -9.09 -10.77 -9.20
C VAL A 280 -7.61 -11.06 -9.38
N LYS A 281 -7.19 -12.33 -9.40
CA LYS A 281 -5.80 -12.71 -9.69
C LYS A 281 -5.36 -12.22 -11.06
N GLU A 282 -6.20 -12.39 -12.06
CA GLU A 282 -5.93 -11.91 -13.42
C GLU A 282 -5.84 -10.38 -13.46
N GLN A 283 -6.74 -9.67 -12.79
CA GLN A 283 -6.69 -8.21 -12.70
C GLN A 283 -5.42 -7.73 -12.01
N VAL A 284 -5.02 -8.35 -10.90
CA VAL A 284 -3.80 -8.00 -10.15
C VAL A 284 -2.56 -8.28 -10.99
N LEU A 285 -2.51 -9.43 -11.66
CA LEU A 285 -1.39 -9.81 -12.54
C LEU A 285 -1.30 -8.88 -13.76
N ALA A 286 -2.42 -8.59 -14.42
CA ALA A 286 -2.50 -7.65 -15.53
C ALA A 286 -2.13 -6.20 -15.11
N GLY A 287 -2.33 -5.87 -13.84
CA GLY A 287 -1.88 -4.64 -13.20
C GLY A 287 -0.39 -4.64 -12.84
N GLY A 288 0.36 -5.72 -13.13
CA GLY A 288 1.79 -5.82 -12.86
C GLY A 288 2.14 -6.13 -11.41
N SER A 289 1.22 -6.74 -10.67
CA SER A 289 1.37 -7.10 -9.26
C SER A 289 1.05 -8.58 -9.05
N GLU A 290 1.42 -9.11 -7.90
CA GLU A 290 1.11 -10.48 -7.48
C GLU A 290 0.29 -10.47 -6.20
N THR A 291 -0.71 -11.37 -6.10
CA THR A 291 -1.50 -11.52 -4.87
C THR A 291 -0.67 -12.19 -3.78
N SER A 292 -0.76 -11.68 -2.56
CA SER A 292 -0.12 -12.31 -1.39
C SER A 292 -0.96 -13.47 -0.86
N SER A 293 -0.27 -14.46 -0.25
CA SER A 293 -0.87 -15.56 0.47
C SER A 293 -0.40 -15.63 1.93
N MET A 294 0.26 -14.58 2.41
CA MET A 294 0.81 -14.52 3.76
C MET A 294 -0.28 -14.54 4.81
N THR A 295 -0.05 -15.27 5.88
CA THR A 295 -0.82 -15.17 7.11
C THR A 295 -0.62 -13.82 7.78
N THR A 296 -1.50 -13.46 8.70
CA THR A 296 -1.35 -12.24 9.51
C THR A 296 -0.01 -12.21 10.26
N GLU A 297 0.44 -13.36 10.79
CA GLU A 297 1.70 -13.41 11.54
C GLU A 297 2.93 -13.28 10.61
N GLU A 298 2.91 -13.90 9.44
CA GLU A 298 3.97 -13.72 8.43
C GLU A 298 4.04 -12.28 7.95
N SER A 299 2.90 -11.62 7.73
CA SER A 299 2.81 -10.21 7.37
C SER A 299 3.39 -9.31 8.48
N ARG A 300 3.06 -9.58 9.74
CA ARG A 300 3.64 -8.88 10.91
C ARG A 300 5.16 -9.08 11.02
N ALA A 301 5.61 -10.31 10.81
CA ALA A 301 7.04 -10.63 10.85
C ALA A 301 7.79 -9.91 9.71
N LYS A 302 7.20 -9.81 8.51
CA LYS A 302 7.75 -9.04 7.39
C LYS A 302 7.88 -7.56 7.74
N VAL A 303 6.83 -6.93 8.26
CA VAL A 303 6.85 -5.52 8.68
C VAL A 303 7.98 -5.25 9.68
N ARG A 304 8.13 -6.10 10.72
CA ARG A 304 9.21 -5.96 11.72
C ARG A 304 10.60 -6.03 11.07
N ARG A 305 10.81 -6.97 10.14
CA ARG A 305 12.08 -7.09 9.41
C ARG A 305 12.37 -5.89 8.54
N GLU A 306 11.35 -5.38 7.84
CA GLU A 306 11.51 -4.24 6.95
C GLU A 306 11.80 -2.94 7.70
N ILE A 307 11.14 -2.68 8.84
CA ILE A 307 11.47 -1.53 9.69
C ILE A 307 12.96 -1.55 10.06
N ALA A 308 13.48 -2.71 10.49
CA ALA A 308 14.89 -2.85 10.85
C ALA A 308 15.85 -2.73 9.65
N MET A 309 15.43 -3.21 8.47
CA MET A 309 16.17 -3.10 7.22
C MET A 309 16.24 -1.64 6.76
N TRP A 310 15.09 -0.95 6.67
CA TRP A 310 15.03 0.42 6.21
C TRP A 310 15.77 1.40 7.14
N ALA A 311 15.77 1.14 8.46
CA ALA A 311 16.56 1.93 9.39
C ALA A 311 18.07 1.93 9.02
N LYS A 312 18.60 0.79 8.57
CA LYS A 312 20.01 0.69 8.12
C LYS A 312 20.21 1.42 6.79
N VAL A 313 19.31 1.24 5.81
CA VAL A 313 19.40 1.86 4.48
C VAL A 313 19.30 3.38 4.56
N VAL A 314 18.30 3.91 5.27
CA VAL A 314 18.09 5.35 5.46
C VAL A 314 19.30 6.00 6.12
N LYS A 315 19.84 5.35 7.16
CA LYS A 315 21.05 5.81 7.84
C LYS A 315 22.27 5.86 6.90
N ALA A 316 22.47 4.79 6.11
CA ALA A 316 23.61 4.70 5.17
C ALA A 316 23.51 5.71 4.02
N ALA A 317 22.29 5.96 3.52
CA ALA A 317 22.03 6.91 2.44
C ALA A 317 21.93 8.37 2.91
N GLY A 318 21.94 8.64 4.23
CA GLY A 318 21.80 9.99 4.77
C GLY A 318 20.46 10.66 4.48
N ILE A 319 19.41 9.89 4.19
CA ILE A 319 18.09 10.41 3.83
C ILE A 319 17.41 10.95 5.09
N LYS A 320 16.98 12.20 5.02
CA LYS A 320 16.20 12.88 6.08
C LYS A 320 15.05 13.64 5.45
N VAL A 321 13.95 13.74 6.17
CA VAL A 321 12.88 14.70 5.89
C VAL A 321 13.12 15.91 6.78
N GLU A 322 13.25 17.09 6.15
CA GLU A 322 13.34 18.35 6.84
C GLU A 322 12.00 18.76 7.48
#